data_c20a05d30d836aa6896d1afb0a5a15cf
#
_entry.id   c20a05d30d836aa6896d1afb0a5a15cf
#
_cell.length_a   1.000
_cell.length_b   1.000
_cell.length_c   1.000
_cell.angle_alpha   90.00
_cell.angle_beta   90.00
_cell.angle_gamma   90.00
#
_symmetry.space_group_name_H-M   'P 1'
#
loop_
_entity.id
_entity.type
_entity.pdbx_description
1 polymer ?
#
loop_
_entity_poly.entity_id
_entity_poly.type
_entity_poly.pdbx_seq_one_letter_code
_entity_poly.pdbx_strand_id
1 'polypeptide(L)'
;SDVYKRQSQYGFLFDLDGVIVDTAKYHFLAWKRLADELDIPFTEQDNERLKGVSRMASLEIILEIGNRTMTEDEKQALCQRKNDWYVEYIKKLEKSELLPGVENFLKQARAAGIKIALGSASKNSPLILDRLGITELFDAVVDGTRVSRAKPDPEVFVTGAEDLGIDPEYCVVFEDAVAGVQAAHNAGMKAVGIGSPEILGQAELVIPGFANVMVNDLLQKLENV
;
A
#
# COMPACT_ATOMS: atom_id res chain seq x y z
N SER A 1 -28.58 10.23 -12.85
CA SER A 1 -27.66 9.90 -13.92
C SER A 1 -27.20 8.45 -13.78
N ASP A 2 -26.70 7.85 -14.83
CA ASP A 2 -26.32 6.44 -14.89
C ASP A 2 -25.19 6.07 -13.92
N VAL A 3 -24.36 7.03 -13.51
CA VAL A 3 -23.27 6.83 -12.54
C VAL A 3 -23.84 6.39 -11.18
N TYR A 4 -24.90 7.01 -10.71
CA TYR A 4 -25.53 6.63 -9.44
C TYR A 4 -26.14 5.22 -9.45
N LYS A 5 -26.62 4.79 -10.62
CA LYS A 5 -27.24 3.47 -10.77
C LYS A 5 -26.23 2.34 -10.86
N ARG A 6 -24.98 2.65 -11.24
CA ARG A 6 -23.92 1.64 -11.46
C ARG A 6 -22.88 1.56 -10.32
N GLN A 7 -22.96 2.43 -9.32
CA GLN A 7 -21.95 2.47 -8.24
C GLN A 7 -21.78 1.14 -7.54
N SER A 8 -22.88 0.43 -7.28
CA SER A 8 -22.83 -0.88 -6.61
C SER A 8 -22.15 -1.99 -7.43
N GLN A 9 -21.83 -1.75 -8.72
CA GLN A 9 -21.09 -2.68 -9.56
C GLN A 9 -19.60 -2.54 -9.43
N TYR A 10 -19.10 -1.44 -8.83
CA TYR A 10 -17.67 -1.18 -8.70
C TYR A 10 -17.06 -1.86 -7.48
N GLY A 11 -15.80 -2.26 -7.64
CA GLY A 11 -14.92 -2.65 -6.55
C GLY A 11 -13.75 -1.68 -6.48
N PHE A 12 -13.42 -1.21 -5.28
CA PHE A 12 -12.26 -0.37 -5.03
C PHE A 12 -11.21 -1.19 -4.28
N LEU A 13 -9.99 -1.21 -4.81
CA LEU A 13 -8.88 -1.90 -4.20
C LEU A 13 -7.79 -0.90 -3.85
N PHE A 14 -7.37 -0.88 -2.60
CA PHE A 14 -6.42 0.10 -2.08
C PHE A 14 -5.11 -0.57 -1.72
N ASP A 15 -3.99 0.01 -2.18
CA ASP A 15 -2.71 -0.24 -1.53
C ASP A 15 -2.74 0.37 -0.12
N LEU A 16 -1.87 -0.08 0.75
CA LEU A 16 -1.83 0.37 2.14
C LEU A 16 -0.91 1.57 2.31
N ASP A 17 0.39 1.33 2.13
CA ASP A 17 1.41 2.34 2.39
C ASP A 17 1.43 3.41 1.31
N GLY A 18 1.43 4.68 1.73
CA GLY A 18 1.38 5.81 0.83
C GLY A 18 -0.01 6.12 0.26
N VAL A 19 -1.02 5.29 0.54
CA VAL A 19 -2.42 5.46 0.09
C VAL A 19 -3.34 5.68 1.27
N ILE A 20 -3.35 4.76 2.23
CA ILE A 20 -4.18 4.79 3.44
C ILE A 20 -3.43 5.48 4.59
N VAL A 21 -2.17 5.17 4.74
CA VAL A 21 -1.30 5.58 5.85
C VAL A 21 0.14 5.67 5.35
N ASP A 22 0.98 6.46 6.01
CA ASP A 22 2.42 6.47 5.76
C ASP A 22 3.11 5.59 6.81
N THR A 23 3.40 4.33 6.45
CA THR A 23 4.19 3.40 7.27
C THR A 23 5.67 3.37 6.89
N ALA A 24 6.05 3.97 5.76
CA ALA A 24 7.44 4.00 5.30
C ALA A 24 8.36 4.66 6.33
N LYS A 25 7.90 5.70 7.03
CA LYS A 25 8.65 6.36 8.10
C LYS A 25 9.01 5.39 9.24
N TYR A 26 8.16 4.43 9.55
CA TYR A 26 8.43 3.44 10.62
C TYR A 26 9.42 2.38 10.15
N HIS A 27 9.39 2.00 8.88
CA HIS A 27 10.44 1.16 8.29
C HIS A 27 11.80 1.87 8.36
N PHE A 28 11.84 3.14 8.00
CA PHE A 28 13.06 3.94 8.08
C PHE A 28 13.59 4.00 9.51
N LEU A 29 12.73 4.30 10.48
CA LEU A 29 13.14 4.37 11.89
C LEU A 29 13.73 3.04 12.38
N ALA A 30 13.13 1.92 12.01
CA ALA A 30 13.62 0.60 12.40
C ALA A 30 14.96 0.26 11.74
N TRP A 31 15.12 0.53 10.45
CA TRP A 31 16.39 0.33 9.76
C TRP A 31 17.48 1.27 10.27
N LYS A 32 17.16 2.51 10.52
CA LYS A 32 18.09 3.49 11.09
C LYS A 32 18.59 3.04 12.46
N ARG A 33 17.69 2.58 13.30
CA ARG A 33 18.04 2.03 14.62
C ARG A 33 18.99 0.83 14.49
N LEU A 34 18.73 -0.08 13.55
CA LEU A 34 19.61 -1.21 13.30
C LEU A 34 20.99 -0.77 12.81
N ALA A 35 21.04 0.14 11.86
CA ALA A 35 22.28 0.70 11.34
C ALA A 35 23.11 1.38 12.43
N ASP A 36 22.44 2.14 13.32
CA ASP A 36 23.10 2.78 14.45
C ASP A 36 23.73 1.76 15.41
N GLU A 37 23.04 0.66 15.68
CA GLU A 37 23.61 -0.43 16.50
C GLU A 37 24.84 -1.08 15.87
N LEU A 38 24.91 -1.09 14.54
CA LEU A 38 26.02 -1.65 13.77
C LEU A 38 27.12 -0.61 13.46
N ASP A 39 26.97 0.62 13.94
CA ASP A 39 27.84 1.74 13.61
C ASP A 39 27.96 1.99 12.10
N ILE A 40 26.85 1.79 11.39
CA ILE A 40 26.77 2.07 9.94
C ILE A 40 26.02 3.39 9.73
N PRO A 41 26.62 4.36 9.01
CA PRO A 41 25.92 5.59 8.65
C PRO A 41 24.83 5.27 7.63
N PHE A 42 23.58 5.55 8.00
CA PHE A 42 22.41 5.29 7.16
C PHE A 42 21.51 6.52 7.17
N THR A 43 21.32 7.13 5.99
CA THR A 43 20.59 8.39 5.84
C THR A 43 19.21 8.17 5.21
N GLU A 44 18.34 9.19 5.25
CA GLU A 44 17.08 9.17 4.53
C GLU A 44 17.29 8.99 3.02
N GLN A 45 18.36 9.52 2.47
CA GLN A 45 18.72 9.33 1.06
C GLN A 45 19.06 7.87 0.77
N ASP A 46 19.82 7.23 1.66
CA ASP A 46 20.14 5.80 1.54
C ASP A 46 18.85 4.95 1.58
N ASN A 47 17.88 5.38 2.39
CA ASN A 47 16.60 4.69 2.52
C ASN A 47 15.81 4.63 1.22
N GLU A 48 16.03 5.57 0.29
CA GLU A 48 15.38 5.50 -1.02
C GLU A 48 15.72 4.20 -1.78
N ARG A 49 16.91 3.64 -1.55
CA ARG A 49 17.32 2.36 -2.13
C ARG A 49 16.54 1.17 -1.57
N LEU A 50 15.87 1.32 -0.45
CA LEU A 50 15.12 0.24 0.22
C LEU A 50 13.65 0.17 -0.21
N LYS A 51 13.14 1.17 -0.93
CA LYS A 51 11.75 1.22 -1.36
C LYS A 51 11.43 0.07 -2.32
N GLY A 52 10.39 -0.69 -1.99
CA GLY A 52 9.97 -1.84 -2.79
C GLY A 52 10.90 -3.05 -2.73
N VAL A 53 11.87 -3.04 -1.82
CA VAL A 53 12.88 -4.07 -1.66
C VAL A 53 12.49 -5.00 -0.50
N SER A 54 12.77 -6.29 -0.64
CA SER A 54 12.50 -7.26 0.42
C SER A 54 13.30 -6.96 1.69
N ARG A 55 12.84 -7.50 2.83
CA ARG A 55 13.50 -7.28 4.12
C ARG A 55 14.97 -7.70 4.09
N MET A 56 15.25 -8.91 3.59
CA MET A 56 16.62 -9.41 3.50
C MET A 56 17.49 -8.57 2.57
N ALA A 57 16.97 -8.23 1.38
CA ALA A 57 17.71 -7.39 0.44
C ALA A 57 17.94 -5.98 0.99
N SER A 58 17.01 -5.44 1.77
CA SER A 58 17.20 -4.15 2.46
C SER A 58 18.37 -4.22 3.46
N LEU A 59 18.44 -5.29 4.25
CA LEU A 59 19.56 -5.50 5.16
C LEU A 59 20.90 -5.58 4.41
N GLU A 60 20.93 -6.30 3.30
CA GLU A 60 22.13 -6.44 2.48
C GLU A 60 22.62 -5.10 1.93
N ILE A 61 21.72 -4.21 1.55
CA ILE A 61 22.05 -2.84 1.12
C ILE A 61 22.71 -2.07 2.28
N ILE A 62 22.16 -2.15 3.48
CA ILE A 62 22.73 -1.49 4.67
C ILE A 62 24.12 -2.04 4.99
N LEU A 63 24.31 -3.36 4.93
CA LEU A 63 25.61 -3.99 5.16
C LEU A 63 26.63 -3.57 4.10
N GLU A 64 26.21 -3.45 2.84
CA GLU A 64 27.03 -2.93 1.75
C GLU A 64 27.52 -1.51 2.05
N ILE A 65 26.61 -0.62 2.48
CA ILE A 65 26.96 0.78 2.86
C ILE A 65 28.01 0.79 3.97
N GLY A 66 27.88 -0.11 4.95
CA GLY A 66 28.81 -0.21 6.07
C GLY A 66 30.06 -1.07 5.78
N ASN A 67 30.15 -1.60 4.57
CA ASN A 67 31.22 -2.53 4.18
C ASN A 67 31.37 -3.70 5.19
N ARG A 68 30.23 -4.28 5.56
CA ARG A 68 30.14 -5.40 6.52
C ARG A 68 29.70 -6.68 5.84
N THR A 69 30.24 -7.80 6.30
CA THR A 69 29.81 -9.13 5.90
C THR A 69 29.32 -9.90 7.14
N MET A 70 28.25 -10.67 6.96
CA MET A 70 27.64 -11.45 8.03
C MET A 70 27.20 -12.80 7.51
N THR A 71 27.09 -13.78 8.42
CA THR A 71 26.54 -15.09 8.10
C THR A 71 25.03 -15.00 7.86
N GLU A 72 24.45 -15.99 7.21
CA GLU A 72 22.99 -16.05 7.00
C GLU A 72 22.23 -16.04 8.34
N ASP A 73 22.72 -16.76 9.36
CA ASP A 73 22.07 -16.77 10.67
C ASP A 73 22.08 -15.38 11.34
N GLU A 74 23.20 -14.65 11.23
CA GLU A 74 23.30 -13.28 11.73
C GLU A 74 22.34 -12.35 11.00
N LYS A 75 22.25 -12.48 9.66
CA LYS A 75 21.32 -11.68 8.85
C LYS A 75 19.87 -11.96 9.22
N GLN A 76 19.51 -13.23 9.41
CA GLN A 76 18.14 -13.59 9.80
C GLN A 76 17.79 -13.00 11.18
N ALA A 77 18.71 -13.05 12.13
CA ALA A 77 18.51 -12.47 13.46
C ALA A 77 18.32 -10.96 13.40
N LEU A 78 19.10 -10.26 12.57
CA LEU A 78 18.98 -8.80 12.39
C LEU A 78 17.67 -8.42 11.71
N CYS A 79 17.26 -9.17 10.69
CA CYS A 79 15.97 -8.95 10.03
C CYS A 79 14.82 -9.12 11.02
N GLN A 80 14.88 -10.15 11.88
CA GLN A 80 13.86 -10.38 12.90
C GLN A 80 13.84 -9.24 13.92
N ARG A 81 15.00 -8.77 14.37
CA ARG A 81 15.10 -7.65 15.31
C ARG A 81 14.48 -6.37 14.72
N LYS A 82 14.83 -6.05 13.49
CA LYS A 82 14.23 -4.90 12.77
C LYS A 82 12.71 -5.01 12.70
N ASN A 83 12.22 -6.20 12.35
CA ASN A 83 10.79 -6.42 12.24
C ASN A 83 10.08 -6.29 13.59
N ASP A 84 10.69 -6.77 14.68
CA ASP A 84 10.12 -6.63 16.02
C ASP A 84 9.97 -5.17 16.41
N TRP A 85 10.97 -4.33 16.13
CA TRP A 85 10.89 -2.88 16.38
C TRP A 85 9.81 -2.23 15.51
N TYR A 86 9.76 -2.58 14.23
CA TYR A 86 8.73 -2.08 13.32
C TYR A 86 7.31 -2.40 13.84
N VAL A 87 7.10 -3.65 14.27
CA VAL A 87 5.81 -4.07 14.85
C VAL A 87 5.48 -3.28 16.11
N GLU A 88 6.45 -3.01 16.98
CA GLU A 88 6.25 -2.16 18.15
C GLU A 88 5.80 -0.75 17.76
N TYR A 89 6.39 -0.19 16.71
CA TYR A 89 5.98 1.14 16.21
C TYR A 89 4.55 1.15 15.68
N ILE A 90 4.20 0.17 14.86
CA ILE A 90 2.84 0.13 14.28
C ILE A 90 1.76 -0.20 15.29
N LYS A 91 2.08 -0.90 16.38
CA LYS A 91 1.14 -1.12 17.50
C LYS A 91 0.70 0.17 18.17
N LYS A 92 1.44 1.24 18.00
CA LYS A 92 1.14 2.57 18.55
C LYS A 92 0.41 3.47 17.57
N LEU A 93 0.10 2.98 16.36
CA LEU A 93 -0.66 3.74 15.39
C LEU A 93 -2.03 4.12 15.95
N GLU A 94 -2.47 5.31 15.58
CA GLU A 94 -3.77 5.86 15.95
C GLU A 94 -4.51 6.34 14.70
N LYS A 95 -5.81 6.50 14.80
CA LYS A 95 -6.68 6.95 13.72
C LYS A 95 -6.22 8.27 13.09
N SER A 96 -5.59 9.14 13.89
CA SER A 96 -5.05 10.42 13.43
C SER A 96 -3.95 10.29 12.36
N GLU A 97 -3.38 9.10 12.21
CA GLU A 97 -2.33 8.83 11.21
C GLU A 97 -2.89 8.42 9.85
N LEU A 98 -4.19 8.25 9.70
CA LEU A 98 -4.82 8.11 8.39
C LEU A 98 -4.44 9.31 7.52
N LEU A 99 -4.11 9.04 6.26
CA LEU A 99 -3.83 10.14 5.32
C LEU A 99 -5.11 10.98 5.11
N PRO A 100 -4.96 12.29 4.84
CA PRO A 100 -6.11 13.19 4.77
C PRO A 100 -7.18 12.73 3.79
N GLY A 101 -8.42 12.72 4.23
CA GLY A 101 -9.59 12.39 3.40
C GLY A 101 -9.86 10.91 3.21
N VAL A 102 -8.96 10.02 3.63
CA VAL A 102 -9.10 8.57 3.42
C VAL A 102 -10.37 8.03 4.07
N GLU A 103 -10.59 8.29 5.35
CA GLU A 103 -11.75 7.76 6.06
C GLU A 103 -13.06 8.21 5.41
N ASN A 104 -13.17 9.49 5.09
CA ASN A 104 -14.36 10.02 4.44
C ASN A 104 -14.60 9.39 3.07
N PHE A 105 -13.54 9.21 2.28
CA PHE A 105 -13.64 8.59 0.96
C PHE A 105 -14.11 7.13 1.06
N LEU A 106 -13.57 6.36 1.99
CA LEU A 106 -13.98 4.97 2.23
C LEU A 106 -15.46 4.89 2.66
N LYS A 107 -15.90 5.79 3.54
CA LYS A 107 -17.29 5.85 3.98
C LYS A 107 -18.24 6.22 2.85
N GLN A 108 -17.85 7.16 1.99
CA GLN A 108 -18.63 7.50 0.79
C GLN A 108 -18.78 6.29 -0.13
N ALA A 109 -17.69 5.58 -0.40
CA ALA A 109 -17.71 4.40 -1.26
C ALA A 109 -18.66 3.32 -0.70
N ARG A 110 -18.59 3.05 0.60
CA ARG A 110 -19.51 2.09 1.24
C ARG A 110 -20.96 2.55 1.15
N ALA A 111 -21.25 3.81 1.40
CA ALA A 111 -22.60 4.36 1.29
C ALA A 111 -23.16 4.26 -0.14
N ALA A 112 -22.29 4.26 -1.15
CA ALA A 112 -22.66 4.07 -2.55
C ALA A 112 -22.80 2.60 -2.94
N GLY A 113 -22.56 1.66 -2.04
CA GLY A 113 -22.63 0.22 -2.30
C GLY A 113 -21.40 -0.36 -2.98
N ILE A 114 -20.31 0.39 -3.06
CA ILE A 114 -19.05 -0.06 -3.64
C ILE A 114 -18.37 -1.03 -2.66
N LYS A 115 -17.91 -2.16 -3.18
CA LYS A 115 -17.12 -3.13 -2.41
C LYS A 115 -15.69 -2.66 -2.30
N ILE A 116 -15.07 -2.87 -1.13
CA ILE A 116 -13.74 -2.33 -0.83
C ILE A 116 -12.81 -3.44 -0.36
N ALA A 117 -11.64 -3.54 -1.00
CA ALA A 117 -10.59 -4.46 -0.60
C ALA A 117 -9.28 -3.71 -0.37
N LEU A 118 -8.46 -4.24 0.54
CA LEU A 118 -7.06 -3.87 0.65
C LEU A 118 -6.21 -4.88 -0.14
N GLY A 119 -5.22 -4.40 -0.89
CA GLY A 119 -4.24 -5.24 -1.58
C GLY A 119 -2.82 -4.78 -1.25
N SER A 120 -2.18 -5.46 -0.30
CA SER A 120 -0.85 -5.08 0.21
C SER A 120 0.04 -6.30 0.39
N ALA A 121 1.32 -6.13 0.10
CA ALA A 121 2.33 -7.16 0.38
C ALA A 121 2.73 -7.24 1.86
N SER A 122 2.31 -6.31 2.68
CA SER A 122 2.62 -6.30 4.11
C SER A 122 1.85 -7.39 4.86
N LYS A 123 2.57 -8.22 5.61
CA LYS A 123 1.97 -9.22 6.51
C LYS A 123 1.30 -8.58 7.72
N ASN A 124 1.62 -7.31 8.00
CA ASN A 124 1.09 -6.56 9.13
C ASN A 124 -0.17 -5.75 8.78
N SER A 125 -0.70 -5.90 7.58
CA SER A 125 -1.85 -5.12 7.11
C SER A 125 -3.07 -5.23 8.03
N PRO A 126 -3.48 -6.42 8.52
CA PRO A 126 -4.62 -6.50 9.43
C PRO A 126 -4.41 -5.73 10.73
N LEU A 127 -3.21 -5.81 11.31
CA LEU A 127 -2.86 -5.05 12.52
C LEU A 127 -2.92 -3.55 12.27
N ILE A 128 -2.38 -3.10 11.14
CA ILE A 128 -2.38 -1.68 10.79
C ILE A 128 -3.81 -1.15 10.64
N LEU A 129 -4.68 -1.86 9.92
CA LEU A 129 -6.08 -1.46 9.76
C LEU A 129 -6.81 -1.42 11.11
N ASP A 130 -6.54 -2.38 11.98
CA ASP A 130 -7.13 -2.42 13.32
C ASP A 130 -6.69 -1.21 14.15
N ARG A 131 -5.41 -0.91 14.17
CA ARG A 131 -4.88 0.25 14.91
C ARG A 131 -5.40 1.59 14.38
N LEU A 132 -5.65 1.66 13.07
CA LEU A 132 -6.23 2.84 12.44
C LEU A 132 -7.76 2.92 12.64
N GLY A 133 -8.39 1.87 13.16
CA GLY A 133 -9.82 1.84 13.42
C GLY A 133 -10.70 1.79 12.18
N ILE A 134 -10.21 1.18 11.08
CA ILE A 134 -10.92 1.14 9.79
C ILE A 134 -11.12 -0.27 9.22
N THR A 135 -10.85 -1.32 9.99
CA THR A 135 -11.00 -2.70 9.52
C THR A 135 -12.41 -2.96 8.96
N GLU A 136 -13.44 -2.47 9.62
CA GLU A 136 -14.84 -2.68 9.24
C GLU A 136 -15.24 -1.96 7.94
N LEU A 137 -14.41 -1.05 7.44
CA LEU A 137 -14.65 -0.38 6.16
C LEU A 137 -14.24 -1.22 4.96
N PHE A 138 -13.54 -2.33 5.19
CA PHE A 138 -13.07 -3.23 4.13
C PHE A 138 -13.90 -4.52 4.08
N ASP A 139 -14.33 -4.91 2.88
CA ASP A 139 -15.02 -6.18 2.64
C ASP A 139 -14.05 -7.34 2.51
N ALA A 140 -12.80 -7.05 2.10
CA ALA A 140 -11.74 -8.05 1.95
C ALA A 140 -10.38 -7.43 2.24
N VAL A 141 -9.46 -8.25 2.75
CA VAL A 141 -8.06 -7.86 3.00
C VAL A 141 -7.15 -8.92 2.40
N VAL A 142 -6.37 -8.52 1.41
CA VAL A 142 -5.32 -9.36 0.83
C VAL A 142 -3.99 -8.84 1.36
N ASP A 143 -3.43 -9.54 2.32
CA ASP A 143 -2.14 -9.20 2.94
C ASP A 143 -0.99 -10.05 2.38
N GLY A 144 0.22 -9.83 2.90
CA GLY A 144 1.42 -10.53 2.44
C GLY A 144 1.44 -12.03 2.71
N THR A 145 0.52 -12.56 3.52
CA THR A 145 0.41 -14.02 3.75
C THR A 145 -0.36 -14.72 2.64
N ARG A 146 -1.10 -13.97 1.82
CA ARG A 146 -1.99 -14.50 0.78
C ARG A 146 -1.42 -14.36 -0.62
N VAL A 147 -0.28 -13.71 -0.80
CA VAL A 147 0.34 -13.50 -2.10
C VAL A 147 1.74 -14.09 -2.13
N SER A 148 2.10 -14.69 -3.26
CA SER A 148 3.42 -15.28 -3.50
C SER A 148 4.27 -14.42 -4.45
N ARG A 149 3.65 -13.53 -5.21
CA ARG A 149 4.29 -12.70 -6.23
C ARG A 149 4.05 -11.23 -5.95
N ALA A 150 5.14 -10.47 -5.96
CA ALA A 150 5.10 -9.02 -5.72
C ALA A 150 4.65 -8.25 -6.97
N LYS A 151 4.05 -7.07 -6.75
CA LYS A 151 3.78 -6.10 -7.82
C LYS A 151 5.07 -5.87 -8.64
N PRO A 152 5.05 -5.83 -9.96
CA PRO A 152 3.88 -5.62 -10.83
C PRO A 152 3.08 -6.87 -11.19
N ASP A 153 3.33 -8.02 -10.57
CA ASP A 153 2.46 -9.18 -10.76
C ASP A 153 1.05 -8.83 -10.29
N PRO A 154 -0.01 -9.20 -11.05
CA PRO A 154 -1.38 -8.83 -10.70
C PRO A 154 -2.00 -9.63 -9.56
N GLU A 155 -1.32 -10.63 -9.00
CA GLU A 155 -1.88 -11.60 -8.04
C GLU A 155 -2.65 -10.92 -6.91
N VAL A 156 -2.08 -9.89 -6.28
CA VAL A 156 -2.69 -9.23 -5.11
C VAL A 156 -4.04 -8.60 -5.46
N PHE A 157 -4.16 -8.00 -6.64
CA PHE A 157 -5.40 -7.35 -7.06
C PHE A 157 -6.40 -8.34 -7.67
N VAL A 158 -5.94 -9.34 -8.39
CA VAL A 158 -6.79 -10.44 -8.86
C VAL A 158 -7.44 -11.13 -7.68
N THR A 159 -6.66 -11.47 -6.65
CA THR A 159 -7.17 -12.08 -5.42
C THR A 159 -8.21 -11.18 -4.73
N GLY A 160 -7.93 -9.88 -4.66
CA GLY A 160 -8.86 -8.91 -4.08
C GLY A 160 -10.19 -8.85 -4.83
N ALA A 161 -10.15 -8.80 -6.15
CA ALA A 161 -11.35 -8.78 -7.00
C ALA A 161 -12.17 -10.08 -6.83
N GLU A 162 -11.50 -11.23 -6.77
CA GLU A 162 -12.15 -12.52 -6.51
C GLU A 162 -12.85 -12.53 -5.15
N ASP A 163 -12.20 -12.05 -4.11
CA ASP A 163 -12.78 -11.93 -2.77
C ASP A 163 -14.01 -11.02 -2.75
N LEU A 164 -14.00 -9.94 -3.54
CA LEU A 164 -15.14 -9.04 -3.67
C LEU A 164 -16.24 -9.57 -4.56
N GLY A 165 -15.95 -10.55 -5.41
CA GLY A 165 -16.89 -11.05 -6.43
C GLY A 165 -17.19 -10.01 -7.51
N ILE A 166 -16.22 -9.13 -7.83
CA ILE A 166 -16.36 -8.07 -8.83
C ILE A 166 -15.41 -8.35 -9.99
N ASP A 167 -15.92 -8.23 -11.22
CA ASP A 167 -15.10 -8.41 -12.41
C ASP A 167 -14.01 -7.32 -12.49
N PRO A 168 -12.80 -7.65 -12.96
CA PRO A 168 -11.71 -6.67 -13.07
C PRO A 168 -12.06 -5.40 -13.83
N GLU A 169 -12.89 -5.49 -14.86
CA GLU A 169 -13.29 -4.30 -15.63
C GLU A 169 -14.07 -3.27 -14.81
N TYR A 170 -14.66 -3.69 -13.68
CA TYR A 170 -15.36 -2.81 -12.74
C TYR A 170 -14.54 -2.51 -11.49
N CYS A 171 -13.28 -2.93 -11.46
CA CYS A 171 -12.38 -2.67 -10.35
C CYS A 171 -11.51 -1.44 -10.62
N VAL A 172 -11.32 -0.63 -9.59
CA VAL A 172 -10.43 0.53 -9.60
C VAL A 172 -9.42 0.36 -8.49
N VAL A 173 -8.13 0.43 -8.85
CA VAL A 173 -7.02 0.32 -7.91
C VAL A 173 -6.51 1.70 -7.56
N PHE A 174 -6.24 1.94 -6.28
CA PHE A 174 -5.64 3.17 -5.76
C PHE A 174 -4.20 2.86 -5.30
N GLU A 175 -3.22 3.46 -5.97
CA GLU A 175 -1.81 3.10 -5.84
C GLU A 175 -0.89 4.31 -5.88
N ASP A 176 0.18 4.30 -5.07
CA ASP A 176 1.18 5.35 -5.04
C ASP A 176 2.47 5.01 -5.79
N ALA A 177 2.61 3.78 -6.26
CA ALA A 177 3.83 3.27 -6.90
C ALA A 177 3.59 2.84 -8.34
N VAL A 178 4.59 3.04 -9.19
CA VAL A 178 4.56 2.62 -10.60
C VAL A 178 4.29 1.11 -10.72
N ALA A 179 4.96 0.29 -9.92
CA ALA A 179 4.76 -1.16 -9.94
C ALA A 179 3.32 -1.56 -9.60
N GLY A 180 2.66 -0.82 -8.69
CA GLY A 180 1.27 -1.06 -8.33
C GLY A 180 0.29 -0.67 -9.44
N VAL A 181 0.56 0.44 -10.14
CA VAL A 181 -0.23 0.83 -11.32
C VAL A 181 -0.11 -0.24 -12.41
N GLN A 182 1.10 -0.75 -12.64
CA GLN A 182 1.32 -1.85 -13.60
C GLN A 182 0.59 -3.12 -13.18
N ALA A 183 0.59 -3.45 -11.88
CA ALA A 183 -0.14 -4.61 -11.35
C ALA A 183 -1.65 -4.48 -11.61
N ALA A 184 -2.21 -3.28 -11.42
CA ALA A 184 -3.61 -3.01 -11.74
C ALA A 184 -3.91 -3.26 -13.23
N HIS A 185 -3.09 -2.72 -14.12
CA HIS A 185 -3.26 -2.91 -15.56
C HIS A 185 -3.08 -4.37 -15.96
N ASN A 186 -2.11 -5.07 -15.38
CA ASN A 186 -1.91 -6.50 -15.62
C ASN A 186 -3.09 -7.34 -15.13
N ALA A 187 -3.85 -6.85 -14.16
CA ALA A 187 -5.07 -7.46 -13.67
C ALA A 187 -6.32 -7.10 -14.49
N GLY A 188 -6.19 -6.25 -15.50
CA GLY A 188 -7.32 -5.77 -16.30
C GLY A 188 -8.17 -4.70 -15.59
N MET A 189 -7.57 -3.97 -14.66
CA MET A 189 -8.24 -2.95 -13.84
C MET A 189 -7.76 -1.55 -14.20
N LYS A 190 -8.60 -0.55 -13.95
CA LYS A 190 -8.19 0.86 -14.00
C LYS A 190 -7.43 1.22 -12.73
N ALA A 191 -6.52 2.19 -12.85
CA ALA A 191 -5.73 2.67 -11.72
C ALA A 191 -5.92 4.17 -11.52
N VAL A 192 -6.03 4.56 -10.25
CA VAL A 192 -5.92 5.94 -9.79
C VAL A 192 -4.58 6.05 -9.07
N GLY A 193 -3.68 6.85 -9.62
CA GLY A 193 -2.39 7.15 -9.01
C GLY A 193 -2.56 8.16 -7.88
N ILE A 194 -1.96 7.88 -6.74
CA ILE A 194 -1.95 8.80 -5.59
C ILE A 194 -0.56 9.41 -5.51
N GLY A 195 -0.42 10.65 -5.95
CA GLY A 195 0.87 11.34 -5.97
C GLY A 195 1.02 12.28 -7.17
N SER A 196 2.14 12.15 -7.87
CA SER A 196 2.54 13.05 -8.95
C SER A 196 2.26 12.47 -10.33
N PRO A 197 1.64 13.25 -11.25
CA PRO A 197 1.42 12.82 -12.62
C PRO A 197 2.72 12.53 -13.39
N GLU A 198 3.82 13.17 -13.04
CA GLU A 198 5.12 12.95 -13.68
C GLU A 198 5.61 11.52 -13.43
N ILE A 199 5.28 10.95 -12.27
CA ILE A 199 5.69 9.60 -11.88
C ILE A 199 4.64 8.56 -12.25
N LEU A 200 3.37 8.88 -12.00
CA LEU A 200 2.24 7.95 -12.12
C LEU A 200 1.39 8.15 -13.39
N GLY A 201 1.96 8.78 -14.41
CA GLY A 201 1.25 9.14 -15.64
C GLY A 201 0.65 7.99 -16.42
N GLN A 202 1.01 6.74 -16.13
CA GLN A 202 0.39 5.55 -16.72
C GLN A 202 -1.00 5.24 -16.15
N ALA A 203 -1.33 5.78 -14.96
CA ALA A 203 -2.65 5.62 -14.37
C ALA A 203 -3.71 6.40 -15.18
N GLU A 204 -4.94 5.92 -15.20
CA GLU A 204 -6.07 6.57 -15.89
C GLU A 204 -6.39 7.93 -15.26
N LEU A 205 -6.12 8.09 -13.99
CA LEU A 205 -6.29 9.33 -13.26
C LEU A 205 -5.21 9.44 -12.19
N VAL A 206 -4.71 10.65 -11.93
CA VAL A 206 -3.76 10.90 -10.84
C VAL A 206 -4.33 12.00 -9.94
N ILE A 207 -4.37 11.74 -8.64
CA ILE A 207 -4.78 12.70 -7.62
C ILE A 207 -3.68 12.84 -6.56
N PRO A 208 -3.51 14.01 -5.95
CA PRO A 208 -2.46 14.19 -4.94
C PRO A 208 -2.74 13.45 -3.64
N GLY A 209 -3.99 13.12 -3.38
CA GLY A 209 -4.48 12.42 -2.19
C GLY A 209 -6.00 12.48 -2.16
N PHE A 210 -6.59 12.05 -1.04
CA PHE A 210 -8.06 11.94 -0.92
C PHE A 210 -8.72 13.18 -0.31
N ALA A 211 -7.96 14.20 0.07
CA ALA A 211 -8.55 15.41 0.64
C ALA A 211 -9.50 16.07 -0.36
N ASN A 212 -10.75 16.27 0.07
CA ASN A 212 -11.82 16.89 -0.76
C ASN A 212 -12.17 16.12 -2.03
N VAL A 213 -11.85 14.83 -2.11
CA VAL A 213 -12.20 13.98 -3.25
C VAL A 213 -13.56 13.33 -3.00
N MET A 214 -14.47 13.50 -3.95
CA MET A 214 -15.80 12.89 -3.93
C MET A 214 -15.82 11.66 -4.83
N VAL A 215 -16.37 10.55 -4.32
CA VAL A 215 -16.45 9.28 -5.07
C VAL A 215 -17.15 9.46 -6.42
N ASN A 216 -18.28 10.19 -6.45
CA ASN A 216 -19.02 10.41 -7.69
C ASN A 216 -18.22 11.16 -8.75
N ASP A 217 -17.51 12.20 -8.35
CA ASP A 217 -16.69 13.00 -9.26
C ASP A 217 -15.53 12.16 -9.82
N LEU A 218 -14.92 11.35 -8.97
CA LEU A 218 -13.85 10.45 -9.37
C LEU A 218 -14.34 9.43 -10.41
N LEU A 219 -15.48 8.78 -10.17
CA LEU A 219 -16.05 7.80 -11.09
C LEU A 219 -16.43 8.42 -12.43
N GLN A 220 -16.98 9.64 -12.44
CA GLN A 220 -17.28 10.35 -13.67
C GLN A 220 -16.02 10.61 -14.51
N LYS A 221 -14.93 11.03 -13.86
CA LYS A 221 -13.65 11.22 -14.54
C LYS A 221 -13.09 9.93 -15.11
N LEU A 222 -13.23 8.83 -14.39
CA LEU A 222 -12.76 7.51 -14.83
C LEU A 222 -13.58 6.96 -16.02
N GLU A 223 -14.87 7.25 -16.11
CA GLU A 223 -15.70 6.84 -17.23
C GLU A 223 -15.33 7.56 -18.54
N ASN A 224 -14.65 8.69 -18.45
CA ASN A 224 -14.28 9.52 -19.60
C ASN A 224 -12.85 9.25 -20.11
N VAL A 225 -12.15 8.26 -19.55
CA VAL A 225 -10.77 7.89 -19.93
C VAL A 225 -10.65 6.44 -20.36
#